data_5e7289171961dcd30d4d5d218f6c7589
#
_entry.id   5e7289171961dcd30d4d5d218f6c7589
#
_cell.length_a   1.000
_cell.length_b   1.000
_cell.length_c   1.000
_cell.angle_alpha   90.00
_cell.angle_beta   90.00
_cell.angle_gamma   90.00
#
_symmetry.space_group_name_H-M   'P 1'
#
loop_
_entity.id
_entity.type
_entity.pdbx_description
1 polymer ?
#
loop_
_entity_poly.entity_id
_entity_poly.type
_entity_poly.pdbx_seq_one_letter_code
_entity_poly.pdbx_strand_id
1 'polypeptide(L)'
;MKNSPRALLILTTVFSLSTAALAQTEKTDLGKKEYDLKCGICHGADAKGDGVFGASLKVAPPDLTVLAKKNGGVFPADRISSVIDGRVEIASHGSRDMPIWGTRYAVNAAEHFVDFPYAQETYIRARVLQLVEYLNRIQQK
;
A
#
# COMPACT_ATOMS: atom_id res chain seq x y z
N MET A 1 -13.50 84.39 -16.37
CA MET A 1 -13.38 83.36 -15.28
C MET A 1 -13.75 82.01 -15.90
N LYS A 2 -12.76 81.15 -16.20
CA LYS A 2 -12.99 79.87 -16.84
C LYS A 2 -12.62 78.75 -15.83
N ASN A 3 -13.66 78.08 -15.33
CA ASN A 3 -13.47 76.90 -14.44
C ASN A 3 -13.27 75.65 -15.31
N SER A 4 -12.10 75.07 -15.25
CA SER A 4 -11.79 73.73 -15.82
C SER A 4 -12.12 72.66 -14.82
N PRO A 5 -12.88 71.62 -15.15
CA PRO A 5 -13.01 70.46 -14.29
C PRO A 5 -11.81 69.53 -14.47
N ARG A 6 -11.12 69.28 -13.36
CA ARG A 6 -10.05 68.21 -13.28
C ARG A 6 -10.73 66.86 -13.30
N ALA A 7 -10.52 66.13 -14.41
CA ALA A 7 -10.91 64.73 -14.49
C ALA A 7 -9.97 63.89 -13.61
N LEU A 8 -10.54 63.28 -12.57
CA LEU A 8 -9.83 62.35 -11.68
C LEU A 8 -9.85 60.96 -12.34
N LEU A 9 -8.73 60.55 -12.90
CA LEU A 9 -8.55 59.23 -13.46
C LEU A 9 -8.35 58.24 -12.29
N ILE A 10 -9.35 57.43 -11.98
CA ILE A 10 -9.27 56.34 -11.02
C ILE A 10 -8.69 55.12 -11.75
N LEU A 11 -7.43 54.84 -11.50
CA LEU A 11 -6.73 53.67 -12.01
C LEU A 11 -7.06 52.46 -11.11
N THR A 12 -8.05 51.67 -11.50
CA THR A 12 -8.40 50.41 -10.82
C THR A 12 -7.42 49.33 -11.23
N THR A 13 -6.42 49.07 -10.37
CA THR A 13 -5.54 47.90 -10.50
C THR A 13 -6.33 46.64 -10.14
N VAL A 14 -6.67 45.85 -11.14
CA VAL A 14 -7.21 44.52 -10.98
C VAL A 14 -6.08 43.58 -10.54
N PHE A 15 -6.01 43.29 -9.26
CA PHE A 15 -5.08 42.31 -8.70
C PHE A 15 -5.64 40.92 -9.00
N SER A 16 -5.16 40.30 -10.10
CA SER A 16 -5.49 38.90 -10.45
C SER A 16 -4.82 37.98 -9.46
N LEU A 17 -5.56 37.45 -8.47
CA LEU A 17 -5.12 36.34 -7.65
C LEU A 17 -5.10 35.09 -8.55
N SER A 18 -3.91 34.77 -9.03
CA SER A 18 -3.65 33.45 -9.63
C SER A 18 -3.69 32.40 -8.52
N THR A 19 -4.82 31.72 -8.34
CA THR A 19 -4.90 30.53 -7.52
C THR A 19 -4.11 29.42 -8.22
N ALA A 20 -2.87 29.23 -7.81
CA ALA A 20 -2.10 28.05 -8.17
C ALA A 20 -2.83 26.85 -7.56
N ALA A 21 -3.61 26.14 -8.36
CA ALA A 21 -4.14 24.83 -8.01
C ALA A 21 -2.94 23.89 -7.83
N LEU A 22 -2.55 23.65 -6.58
CA LEU A 22 -1.62 22.59 -6.25
C LEU A 22 -2.30 21.29 -6.65
N ALA A 23 -1.93 20.75 -7.80
CA ALA A 23 -2.28 19.40 -8.20
C ALA A 23 -1.67 18.46 -7.13
N GLN A 24 -2.48 18.07 -6.17
CA GLN A 24 -2.14 17.00 -5.25
C GLN A 24 -2.05 15.74 -6.11
N THR A 25 -0.84 15.33 -6.46
CA THR A 25 -0.60 13.99 -6.99
C THR A 25 -1.07 13.02 -5.92
N GLU A 26 -2.20 12.38 -6.17
CA GLU A 26 -2.74 11.37 -5.28
C GLU A 26 -1.65 10.31 -5.07
N LYS A 27 -1.15 10.25 -3.83
CA LYS A 27 -0.06 9.34 -3.50
C LYS A 27 -0.59 7.92 -3.65
N THR A 28 -0.19 7.24 -4.71
CA THR A 28 -0.60 5.86 -4.97
C THR A 28 -0.25 4.99 -3.77
N ASP A 29 -1.26 4.35 -3.18
CA ASP A 29 -1.05 3.37 -2.10
C ASP A 29 -0.48 2.08 -2.68
N LEU A 30 0.84 2.00 -2.68
CA LEU A 30 1.57 0.87 -3.24
C LEU A 30 1.29 -0.42 -2.47
N GLY A 31 1.11 -0.34 -1.14
CA GLY A 31 0.76 -1.49 -0.31
C GLY A 31 -0.61 -2.07 -0.65
N LYS A 32 -1.61 -1.20 -0.82
CA LYS A 32 -2.93 -1.62 -1.28
C LYS A 32 -2.90 -2.22 -2.67
N LYS A 33 -2.20 -1.56 -3.60
CA LYS A 33 -2.04 -2.08 -4.96
C LYS A 33 -1.39 -3.46 -5.00
N GLU A 34 -0.34 -3.65 -4.21
CA GLU A 34 0.34 -4.94 -4.08
C GLU A 34 -0.57 -6.00 -3.47
N TYR A 35 -1.35 -5.63 -2.44
CA TYR A 35 -2.34 -6.48 -1.82
C TYR A 35 -3.41 -6.93 -2.81
N ASP A 36 -4.02 -6.00 -3.54
CA ASP A 36 -5.07 -6.28 -4.52
C ASP A 36 -4.57 -7.26 -5.61
N LEU A 37 -3.34 -7.09 -6.06
CA LEU A 37 -2.74 -7.90 -7.12
C LEU A 37 -2.30 -9.30 -6.68
N LYS A 38 -1.94 -9.50 -5.41
CA LYS A 38 -1.24 -10.70 -4.95
C LYS A 38 -1.97 -11.45 -3.84
N CYS A 39 -2.70 -10.75 -3.00
CA CYS A 39 -3.29 -11.28 -1.78
C CYS A 39 -4.81 -11.37 -1.85
N GLY A 40 -5.45 -10.37 -2.47
CA GLY A 40 -6.90 -10.21 -2.49
C GLY A 40 -7.67 -11.39 -3.06
N ILE A 41 -7.08 -12.14 -4.01
CA ILE A 41 -7.73 -13.32 -4.61
C ILE A 41 -8.06 -14.41 -3.58
N CYS A 42 -7.24 -14.55 -2.53
CA CYS A 42 -7.47 -15.49 -1.43
C CYS A 42 -8.03 -14.81 -0.19
N HIS A 43 -7.47 -13.64 0.19
CA HIS A 43 -7.83 -12.96 1.42
C HIS A 43 -9.03 -12.01 1.30
N GLY A 44 -9.59 -11.83 0.08
CA GLY A 44 -10.71 -10.91 -0.18
C GLY A 44 -10.29 -9.45 -0.34
N ALA A 45 -11.15 -8.65 -0.95
CA ALA A 45 -10.88 -7.22 -1.17
C ALA A 45 -10.75 -6.44 0.16
N ASP A 46 -11.53 -6.86 1.17
CA ASP A 46 -11.55 -6.27 2.52
C ASP A 46 -10.64 -7.02 3.51
N ALA A 47 -9.82 -7.94 3.04
CA ALA A 47 -8.88 -8.74 3.83
C ALA A 47 -9.55 -9.63 4.92
N LYS A 48 -10.80 -10.04 4.73
CA LYS A 48 -11.58 -10.84 5.67
C LYS A 48 -11.48 -12.35 5.47
N GLY A 49 -10.69 -12.79 4.49
CA GLY A 49 -10.50 -14.21 4.18
C GLY A 49 -11.56 -14.78 3.23
N ASP A 50 -12.38 -13.94 2.63
CA ASP A 50 -13.51 -14.26 1.75
C ASP A 50 -13.19 -14.15 0.25
N GLY A 51 -11.93 -14.20 -0.13
CA GLY A 51 -11.50 -14.16 -1.50
C GLY A 51 -12.00 -15.39 -2.30
N VAL A 52 -12.29 -15.17 -3.58
CA VAL A 52 -12.91 -16.21 -4.47
C VAL A 52 -12.09 -17.49 -4.53
N PHE A 53 -10.78 -17.42 -4.41
CA PHE A 53 -9.92 -18.60 -4.39
C PHE A 53 -9.79 -19.21 -2.99
N GLY A 54 -10.10 -18.45 -1.93
CA GLY A 54 -10.04 -18.90 -0.54
C GLY A 54 -10.95 -20.11 -0.28
N ALA A 55 -12.11 -20.15 -0.91
CA ALA A 55 -13.07 -21.28 -0.78
C ALA A 55 -12.54 -22.62 -1.32
N SER A 56 -11.53 -22.60 -2.19
CA SER A 56 -10.90 -23.80 -2.76
C SER A 56 -9.73 -24.32 -1.94
N LEU A 57 -9.33 -23.60 -0.89
CA LEU A 57 -8.20 -23.97 -0.04
C LEU A 57 -8.65 -24.94 1.05
N LYS A 58 -7.76 -25.85 1.47
CA LYS A 58 -8.03 -26.79 2.57
C LYS A 58 -8.33 -26.09 3.90
N VAL A 59 -7.70 -24.94 4.09
CA VAL A 59 -7.89 -24.08 5.26
C VAL A 59 -8.26 -22.69 4.77
N ALA A 60 -9.39 -22.17 5.25
CA ALA A 60 -9.82 -20.82 4.88
C ALA A 60 -8.78 -19.76 5.28
N PRO A 61 -8.46 -18.79 4.41
CA PRO A 61 -7.59 -17.70 4.74
C PRO A 61 -8.11 -16.94 5.97
N PRO A 62 -7.26 -16.52 6.90
CA PRO A 62 -7.69 -15.77 8.07
C PRO A 62 -8.14 -14.36 7.70
N ASP A 63 -9.01 -13.79 8.53
CA ASP A 63 -9.29 -12.35 8.55
C ASP A 63 -8.04 -11.60 9.00
N LEU A 64 -7.45 -10.85 8.08
CA LEU A 64 -6.23 -10.07 8.30
C LEU A 64 -6.49 -8.72 8.99
N THR A 65 -7.75 -8.31 9.14
CA THR A 65 -8.11 -7.04 9.79
C THR A 65 -8.09 -7.11 11.32
N VAL A 66 -7.98 -8.31 11.89
CA VAL A 66 -8.03 -8.54 13.35
C VAL A 66 -6.72 -9.05 13.93
N LEU A 67 -5.62 -8.94 13.20
CA LEU A 67 -4.31 -9.43 13.65
C LEU A 67 -3.82 -8.73 14.91
N ALA A 68 -3.98 -7.42 14.99
CA ALA A 68 -3.64 -6.65 16.19
C ALA A 68 -4.51 -7.07 17.39
N LYS A 69 -5.82 -7.20 17.19
CA LYS A 69 -6.75 -7.63 18.23
C LYS A 69 -6.39 -9.02 18.78
N LYS A 70 -6.02 -9.97 17.92
CA LYS A 70 -5.60 -11.32 18.30
C LYS A 70 -4.22 -11.36 18.97
N ASN A 71 -3.46 -10.26 18.90
CA ASN A 71 -2.12 -10.11 19.47
C ASN A 71 -2.09 -9.03 20.58
N GLY A 72 -3.10 -8.97 21.41
CA GLY A 72 -3.14 -8.07 22.56
C GLY A 72 -3.20 -6.57 22.21
N GLY A 73 -3.75 -6.23 21.05
CA GLY A 73 -3.88 -4.84 20.58
C GLY A 73 -2.67 -4.32 19.79
N VAL A 74 -1.61 -5.13 19.65
CA VAL A 74 -0.39 -4.74 18.93
C VAL A 74 -0.30 -5.48 17.60
N PHE A 75 -0.14 -4.75 16.50
CA PHE A 75 0.05 -5.40 15.19
C PHE A 75 1.41 -6.11 15.13
N PRO A 76 1.44 -7.42 14.86
CA PRO A 76 2.67 -8.24 14.90
C PRO A 76 3.49 -8.12 13.61
N ALA A 77 4.02 -6.93 13.31
CA ALA A 77 4.67 -6.59 12.04
C ALA A 77 5.77 -7.57 11.64
N ASP A 78 6.67 -7.92 12.56
CA ASP A 78 7.80 -8.82 12.29
C ASP A 78 7.33 -10.23 11.93
N ARG A 79 6.31 -10.73 12.63
CA ARG A 79 5.72 -12.03 12.31
C ARG A 79 5.06 -12.02 10.94
N ILE A 80 4.28 -10.98 10.63
CA ILE A 80 3.59 -10.85 9.34
C ILE A 80 4.61 -10.73 8.21
N SER A 81 5.65 -9.91 8.37
CA SER A 81 6.77 -9.84 7.44
C SER A 81 7.40 -11.21 7.17
N SER A 82 7.69 -11.97 8.22
CA SER A 82 8.30 -13.29 8.12
C SER A 82 7.40 -14.32 7.45
N VAL A 83 6.08 -14.22 7.63
CA VAL A 83 5.10 -15.08 6.95
C VAL A 83 5.05 -14.78 5.45
N ILE A 84 4.97 -13.50 5.08
CA ILE A 84 4.93 -13.07 3.68
C ILE A 84 6.22 -13.45 2.95
N ASP A 85 7.36 -13.25 3.60
CA ASP A 85 8.69 -13.55 3.07
C ASP A 85 8.98 -15.08 3.04
N GLY A 86 8.24 -15.87 3.79
CA GLY A 86 8.36 -17.32 3.83
C GLY A 86 9.39 -17.84 4.83
N ARG A 87 9.91 -17.01 5.72
CA ARG A 87 10.82 -17.39 6.80
C ARG A 87 10.14 -18.16 7.93
N VAL A 88 8.83 -17.96 8.09
CA VAL A 88 8.00 -18.65 9.08
C VAL A 88 6.92 -19.47 8.36
N GLU A 89 6.91 -20.78 8.62
CA GLU A 89 5.80 -21.65 8.22
C GLU A 89 4.64 -21.50 9.19
N ILE A 90 3.45 -21.34 8.64
CA ILE A 90 2.23 -21.36 9.44
C ILE A 90 1.70 -22.80 9.41
N ALA A 91 1.99 -23.57 10.46
CA ALA A 91 1.62 -24.97 10.55
C ALA A 91 0.11 -25.24 10.41
N SER A 92 -0.74 -24.27 10.74
CA SER A 92 -2.20 -24.35 10.60
C SER A 92 -2.71 -24.29 9.16
N HIS A 93 -1.84 -23.97 8.19
CA HIS A 93 -2.21 -23.87 6.77
C HIS A 93 -1.89 -25.13 5.96
N GLY A 94 -1.44 -26.23 6.61
CA GLY A 94 -1.07 -27.46 5.91
C GLY A 94 0.15 -27.28 5.02
N SER A 95 0.21 -27.96 3.87
CA SER A 95 1.20 -27.72 2.85
C SER A 95 0.97 -26.35 2.24
N ARG A 96 1.75 -25.37 2.56
CA ARG A 96 1.91 -24.00 1.99
C ARG A 96 0.91 -23.63 0.88
N ASP A 97 -0.35 -23.43 1.28
CA ASP A 97 -1.34 -22.92 0.33
C ASP A 97 -1.07 -21.43 0.01
N MET A 98 -0.46 -20.70 0.96
CA MET A 98 0.01 -19.33 0.74
C MET A 98 1.39 -19.32 0.09
N PRO A 99 1.57 -18.65 -1.07
CA PRO A 99 2.86 -18.55 -1.73
C PRO A 99 3.93 -17.86 -0.88
N ILE A 100 5.19 -18.23 -1.07
CA ILE A 100 6.34 -17.51 -0.51
C ILE A 100 6.59 -16.29 -1.39
N TRP A 101 6.14 -15.14 -0.94
CA TRP A 101 6.24 -13.93 -1.74
C TRP A 101 7.66 -13.39 -1.85
N GLY A 102 8.50 -13.58 -0.83
CA GLY A 102 9.93 -13.23 -0.92
C GLY A 102 10.63 -13.89 -2.10
N THR A 103 10.41 -15.19 -2.31
CA THR A 103 10.96 -15.92 -3.47
C THR A 103 10.39 -15.40 -4.80
N ARG A 104 9.08 -15.11 -4.87
CA ARG A 104 8.47 -14.57 -6.09
C ARG A 104 9.00 -13.18 -6.43
N TYR A 105 9.21 -12.33 -5.43
CA TYR A 105 9.84 -11.02 -5.63
C TYR A 105 11.30 -11.13 -6.04
N ALA A 106 12.04 -12.12 -5.53
CA ALA A 106 13.41 -12.37 -5.93
C ALA A 106 13.51 -12.75 -7.42
N VAL A 107 12.63 -13.63 -7.91
CA VAL A 107 12.57 -13.99 -9.33
C VAL A 107 12.30 -12.76 -10.19
N ASN A 108 11.30 -11.95 -9.84
CA ASN A 108 10.99 -10.72 -10.58
C ASN A 108 12.13 -9.71 -10.53
N ALA A 109 12.80 -9.58 -9.38
CA ALA A 109 13.93 -8.68 -9.22
C ALA A 109 15.14 -9.10 -10.05
N ALA A 110 15.39 -10.40 -10.19
CA ALA A 110 16.50 -10.93 -10.97
C ALA A 110 16.45 -10.52 -12.44
N GLU A 111 15.26 -10.36 -13.00
CA GLU A 111 15.08 -9.93 -14.39
C GLU A 111 15.43 -8.44 -14.60
N HIS A 112 15.29 -7.61 -13.55
CA HIS A 112 15.45 -6.16 -13.64
C HIS A 112 16.78 -5.63 -13.08
N PHE A 113 17.42 -6.37 -12.19
CA PHE A 113 18.58 -5.91 -11.42
C PHE A 113 19.79 -6.85 -11.55
N VAL A 114 20.06 -7.36 -12.74
CA VAL A 114 21.15 -8.33 -13.01
C VAL A 114 22.51 -7.80 -12.54
N ASP A 115 22.78 -6.52 -12.75
CA ASP A 115 24.07 -5.90 -12.45
C ASP A 115 24.18 -5.30 -11.04
N PHE A 116 23.08 -5.31 -10.26
CA PHE A 116 23.00 -4.65 -8.95
C PHE A 116 22.36 -5.55 -7.89
N PRO A 117 23.07 -6.53 -7.33
CA PRO A 117 22.51 -7.50 -6.38
C PRO A 117 21.92 -6.86 -5.11
N TYR A 118 22.46 -5.74 -4.65
CA TYR A 118 21.89 -4.99 -3.52
C TYR A 118 20.52 -4.36 -3.85
N ALA A 119 20.28 -4.03 -5.12
CA ALA A 119 18.99 -3.50 -5.55
C ALA A 119 17.90 -4.57 -5.49
N GLN A 120 18.21 -5.84 -5.74
CA GLN A 120 17.27 -6.96 -5.59
C GLN A 120 16.76 -7.08 -4.16
N GLU A 121 17.66 -7.12 -3.18
CA GLU A 121 17.30 -7.24 -1.77
C GLU A 121 16.47 -6.04 -1.29
N THR A 122 16.86 -4.84 -1.70
CA THR A 122 16.10 -3.62 -1.40
C THR A 122 14.71 -3.67 -2.01
N TYR A 123 14.57 -4.14 -3.25
CA TYR A 123 13.28 -4.31 -3.91
C TYR A 123 12.37 -5.29 -3.18
N ILE A 124 12.89 -6.46 -2.79
CA ILE A 124 12.14 -7.49 -2.06
C ILE A 124 11.63 -6.93 -0.74
N ARG A 125 12.53 -6.33 0.05
CA ARG A 125 12.20 -5.72 1.35
C ARG A 125 11.16 -4.62 1.22
N ALA A 126 11.30 -3.75 0.22
CA ALA A 126 10.34 -2.69 -0.02
C ALA A 126 8.93 -3.22 -0.31
N ARG A 127 8.81 -4.28 -1.13
CA ARG A 127 7.51 -4.91 -1.44
C ARG A 127 6.86 -5.52 -0.20
N VAL A 128 7.62 -6.28 0.59
CA VAL A 128 7.13 -6.88 1.83
C VAL A 128 6.72 -5.79 2.83
N LEU A 129 7.54 -4.74 2.99
CA LEU A 129 7.26 -3.64 3.91
C LEU A 129 5.97 -2.89 3.53
N GLN A 130 5.75 -2.61 2.25
CA GLN A 130 4.52 -1.96 1.76
C GLN A 130 3.28 -2.78 2.09
N LEU A 131 3.33 -4.11 1.96
CA LEU A 131 2.24 -5.00 2.35
C LEU A 131 2.01 -4.98 3.88
N VAL A 132 3.07 -5.04 4.68
CA VAL A 132 3.00 -4.98 6.14
C VAL A 132 2.39 -3.66 6.61
N GLU A 133 2.80 -2.53 6.03
CA GLU A 133 2.24 -1.21 6.32
C GLU A 133 0.76 -1.12 5.94
N TYR A 134 0.38 -1.64 4.78
CA TYR A 134 -1.02 -1.68 4.38
C TYR A 134 -1.85 -2.50 5.37
N LEU A 135 -1.41 -3.71 5.71
CA LEU A 135 -2.11 -4.59 6.66
C LEU A 135 -2.22 -3.95 8.04
N ASN A 136 -1.20 -3.22 8.50
CA ASN A 136 -1.27 -2.48 9.76
C ASN A 136 -2.33 -1.37 9.74
N ARG A 137 -2.48 -0.65 8.62
CA ARG A 137 -3.46 0.43 8.50
C ARG A 137 -4.90 -0.05 8.51
N ILE A 138 -5.18 -1.25 8.02
CA ILE A 138 -6.55 -1.81 7.95
C ILE A 138 -6.97 -2.57 9.21
N GLN A 139 -6.15 -2.55 10.28
CA GLN A 139 -6.52 -3.21 11.53
C GLN A 139 -7.77 -2.57 12.15
N GLN A 140 -8.68 -3.43 12.61
CA GLN A 140 -9.83 -3.01 13.41
C GLN A 140 -9.34 -2.50 14.79
N LYS A 141 -9.92 -1.37 15.20
CA LYS A 141 -9.65 -0.78 16.51
C LYS A 141 -10.40 -1.52 17.63
#